data_53f778e3611f95f2865adc9b9bf4c51b
#
_entry.id   53f778e3611f95f2865adc9b9bf4c51b
#
_cell.length_a   1.000
_cell.length_b   1.000
_cell.length_c   1.000
_cell.angle_alpha   90.00
_cell.angle_beta   90.00
_cell.angle_gamma   90.00
#
_symmetry.space_group_name_H-M   'P 1'
#
loop_
_entity.id
_entity.type
_entity.pdbx_description
1 polymer ?
#
loop_
_entity_poly.entity_id
_entity_poly.type
_entity_poly.pdbx_seq_one_letter_code
_entity_poly.pdbx_strand_id
1 'polypeptide(L)'
;MKRQLSNGSPRKSPHHSSPDAAGRKRTSPWAWIPTLYIAEGLPYFAVNTLTVLMYHNMGVGLAEMAFFTGWLYLPWVIKPFWSPFVDLVKTKRYWTIAMQYLMAISLSAVAFLLPTSFFFASTLLFFWLTAFFSATHDIAADGYYMIELPAHEQASFVGVRSTFYRIASVMGQGGLVMLAGHLEKSGNVAQAWSWIFIILGAFFLLTGLYHTRFLPRPANDRPIPGVTASTIVRDFANTFVTFFRKPHIVSALLFMFLYRLPEAMCIKLVQPFLVSARAEGGLGLTTSQVGFVNGTVGVVALLAGGIIGGIAISRGGLKKWLWPMALSLTLPCAFYCVLAMWQPQNFIFISSAIFIEQFGYGFGFTAYMLYMMYFSEGEFKTSHYAICTAFMALSMMIPGMFAGYIQEAIGYTNFFWMVIACCIATVIVTVFADRRIDPEYGKK
;
A
#
# COMPACT_ATOMS: atom_id res chain seq x y z
N MET A 1 29.73 29.77 61.22
CA MET A 1 28.80 30.57 60.40
C MET A 1 28.20 29.63 59.37
N LYS A 2 27.02 29.04 59.69
CA LYS A 2 26.33 28.00 58.90
C LYS A 2 25.48 28.70 57.82
N ARG A 3 25.66 28.39 56.52
CA ARG A 3 24.75 28.75 55.46
C ARG A 3 23.84 27.54 55.15
N GLN A 4 22.56 27.77 55.31
CA GLN A 4 21.49 26.84 55.01
C GLN A 4 21.38 26.64 53.48
N LEU A 5 21.35 25.39 53.04
CA LEU A 5 20.99 24.99 51.73
C LEU A 5 19.47 24.82 51.69
N SER A 6 18.77 25.65 50.93
CA SER A 6 17.35 25.57 50.71
C SER A 6 17.05 24.49 49.68
N ASN A 7 16.28 23.48 50.08
CA ASN A 7 15.67 22.46 49.22
C ASN A 7 14.68 23.10 48.24
N GLY A 8 15.06 23.17 46.97
CA GLY A 8 14.16 23.46 45.86
C GLY A 8 13.45 22.17 45.42
N SER A 9 12.21 22.01 45.81
CA SER A 9 11.32 20.97 45.24
C SER A 9 11.15 21.18 43.73
N PRO A 10 11.10 20.11 42.91
CA PRO A 10 10.84 20.25 41.49
C PRO A 10 9.41 20.75 41.25
N ARG A 11 9.29 21.92 40.62
CA ARG A 11 8.02 22.45 40.14
C ARG A 11 7.39 21.44 39.17
N LYS A 12 6.27 20.82 39.60
CA LYS A 12 5.36 20.13 38.71
C LYS A 12 4.86 21.14 37.70
N SER A 13 5.18 20.90 36.41
CA SER A 13 4.56 21.60 35.31
C SER A 13 3.02 21.40 35.39
N PRO A 14 2.23 22.45 35.27
CA PRO A 14 0.79 22.31 35.26
C PRO A 14 0.40 21.54 33.99
N HIS A 15 -0.21 20.36 34.17
CA HIS A 15 -1.02 19.74 33.14
C HIS A 15 -2.11 20.76 32.74
N HIS A 16 -1.91 21.46 31.65
CA HIS A 16 -2.99 22.16 30.99
C HIS A 16 -3.95 21.09 30.38
N SER A 17 -4.87 20.65 31.21
CA SER A 17 -6.16 20.17 30.72
C SER A 17 -6.88 21.38 30.14
N SER A 18 -6.81 21.54 28.82
CA SER A 18 -7.63 22.50 28.12
C SER A 18 -9.09 22.15 28.41
N PRO A 19 -9.93 23.12 28.83
CA PRO A 19 -11.34 22.84 29.02
C PRO A 19 -11.94 22.49 27.66
N ASP A 20 -12.52 21.29 27.56
CA ASP A 20 -13.32 20.86 26.42
C ASP A 20 -14.38 21.91 26.16
N ALA A 21 -14.40 22.44 24.94
CA ALA A 21 -15.41 23.36 24.49
C ALA A 21 -16.79 22.68 24.65
N ALA A 22 -17.55 23.20 25.60
CA ALA A 22 -18.97 23.02 25.80
C ALA A 22 -19.61 21.71 25.31
N GLY A 23 -19.74 20.72 26.19
CA GLY A 23 -20.92 19.83 26.25
C GLY A 23 -21.19 18.88 25.08
N ARG A 24 -20.35 18.78 24.04
CA ARG A 24 -20.51 17.78 22.97
C ARG A 24 -19.87 16.45 23.41
N LYS A 25 -20.70 15.41 23.57
CA LYS A 25 -20.21 14.03 23.73
C LYS A 25 -19.20 13.73 22.62
N ARG A 26 -17.95 13.44 23.00
CA ARG A 26 -16.91 13.05 22.07
C ARG A 26 -17.35 11.77 21.35
N THR A 27 -17.32 11.79 20.02
CA THR A 27 -17.64 10.59 19.22
C THR A 27 -16.56 9.54 19.49
N SER A 28 -16.97 8.32 19.83
CA SER A 28 -16.04 7.22 20.06
C SER A 28 -15.14 6.98 18.82
N PRO A 29 -13.83 6.79 19.00
CA PRO A 29 -12.93 6.43 17.90
C PRO A 29 -13.36 5.18 17.12
N TRP A 30 -14.02 4.22 17.78
CA TRP A 30 -14.60 3.04 17.16
C TRP A 30 -15.70 3.34 16.13
N ALA A 31 -16.33 4.50 16.22
CA ALA A 31 -17.37 4.88 15.26
C ALA A 31 -16.83 5.35 13.92
N TRP A 32 -15.53 5.74 13.82
CA TRP A 32 -15.00 6.30 12.59
C TRP A 32 -13.68 5.66 12.12
N ILE A 33 -12.80 5.17 13.00
CA ILE A 33 -11.53 4.56 12.60
C ILE A 33 -11.74 3.34 11.70
N PRO A 34 -12.62 2.37 12.02
CA PRO A 34 -12.86 1.22 11.17
C PRO A 34 -13.24 1.60 9.73
N THR A 35 -14.25 2.44 9.57
CA THR A 35 -14.76 2.85 8.26
C THR A 35 -13.77 3.73 7.50
N LEU A 36 -13.01 4.57 8.21
CA LEU A 36 -11.99 5.44 7.61
C LEU A 36 -10.86 4.62 6.98
N TYR A 37 -10.34 3.60 7.68
CA TYR A 37 -9.23 2.79 7.19
C TYR A 37 -9.64 1.70 6.19
N ILE A 38 -10.90 1.26 6.17
CA ILE A 38 -11.45 0.52 5.04
C ILE A 38 -11.51 1.42 3.80
N ALA A 39 -12.01 2.66 3.95
CA ALA A 39 -12.08 3.62 2.86
C ALA A 39 -10.70 4.09 2.37
N GLU A 40 -9.66 4.02 3.19
CA GLU A 40 -8.28 4.28 2.79
C GLU A 40 -7.71 3.13 1.94
N GLY A 41 -7.94 1.88 2.34
CA GLY A 41 -7.35 0.71 1.66
C GLY A 41 -8.05 0.32 0.36
N LEU A 42 -9.38 0.35 0.30
CA LEU A 42 -10.14 -0.15 -0.85
C LEU A 42 -9.75 0.46 -2.20
N PRO A 43 -9.55 1.79 -2.34
CA PRO A 43 -9.21 2.38 -3.64
C PRO A 43 -7.84 1.94 -4.14
N TYR A 44 -6.89 1.74 -3.23
CA TYR A 44 -5.57 1.22 -3.60
C TYR A 44 -5.68 -0.16 -4.26
N PHE A 45 -6.46 -1.07 -3.67
CA PHE A 45 -6.69 -2.40 -4.24
C PHE A 45 -7.55 -2.35 -5.51
N ALA A 46 -8.54 -1.46 -5.56
CA ALA A 46 -9.34 -1.25 -6.76
C ALA A 46 -8.47 -0.81 -7.95
N VAL A 47 -7.61 0.17 -7.74
CA VAL A 47 -6.77 0.76 -8.80
C VAL A 47 -5.59 -0.15 -9.19
N ASN A 48 -4.96 -0.85 -8.24
CA ASN A 48 -3.73 -1.59 -8.53
C ASN A 48 -3.93 -3.09 -8.77
N THR A 49 -5.04 -3.66 -8.31
CA THR A 49 -5.28 -5.10 -8.38
C THR A 49 -6.49 -5.45 -9.24
N LEU A 50 -7.66 -4.84 -8.96
CA LEU A 50 -8.88 -5.16 -9.70
C LEU A 50 -8.78 -4.73 -11.17
N THR A 51 -8.16 -3.56 -11.44
CA THR A 51 -7.97 -3.09 -12.82
C THR A 51 -7.18 -4.06 -13.68
N VAL A 52 -6.12 -4.65 -13.12
CA VAL A 52 -5.27 -5.61 -13.83
C VAL A 52 -6.08 -6.82 -14.28
N LEU A 53 -6.81 -7.43 -13.35
CA LEU A 53 -7.62 -8.62 -13.65
C LEU A 53 -8.79 -8.28 -14.57
N MET A 54 -9.47 -7.16 -14.32
CA MET A 54 -10.57 -6.68 -15.16
C MET A 54 -10.12 -6.46 -16.61
N TYR A 55 -9.05 -5.70 -16.83
CA TYR A 55 -8.57 -5.44 -18.18
C TYR A 55 -8.12 -6.72 -18.89
N HIS A 56 -7.45 -7.62 -18.17
CA HIS A 56 -7.09 -8.94 -18.73
C HIS A 56 -8.34 -9.72 -19.17
N ASN A 57 -9.36 -9.81 -18.31
CA ASN A 57 -10.61 -10.53 -18.61
C ASN A 57 -11.43 -9.85 -19.73
N MET A 58 -11.23 -8.55 -19.95
CA MET A 58 -11.81 -7.79 -21.06
C MET A 58 -10.99 -7.86 -22.35
N GLY A 59 -9.88 -8.62 -22.38
CA GLY A 59 -9.08 -8.87 -23.57
C GLY A 59 -8.06 -7.78 -23.89
N VAL A 60 -7.71 -6.91 -22.94
CA VAL A 60 -6.59 -5.95 -23.12
C VAL A 60 -5.27 -6.72 -23.08
N GLY A 61 -4.37 -6.43 -24.04
CA GLY A 61 -3.05 -7.06 -24.10
C GLY A 61 -2.22 -6.87 -22.83
N LEU A 62 -1.42 -7.87 -22.46
CA LEU A 62 -0.66 -7.85 -21.20
C LEU A 62 0.35 -6.70 -21.15
N ALA A 63 1.01 -6.39 -22.25
CA ALA A 63 1.95 -5.28 -22.36
C ALA A 63 1.27 -3.94 -22.10
N GLU A 64 0.18 -3.68 -22.81
CA GLU A 64 -0.60 -2.44 -22.70
C GLU A 64 -1.19 -2.30 -21.29
N MET A 65 -1.81 -3.37 -20.78
CA MET A 65 -2.37 -3.41 -19.43
C MET A 65 -1.30 -3.12 -18.36
N ALA A 66 -0.16 -3.82 -18.38
CA ALA A 66 0.89 -3.67 -17.39
C ALA A 66 1.50 -2.25 -17.42
N PHE A 67 1.75 -1.72 -18.62
CA PHE A 67 2.30 -0.39 -18.81
C PHE A 67 1.39 0.70 -18.25
N PHE A 68 0.15 0.78 -18.72
CA PHE A 68 -0.77 1.84 -18.33
C PHE A 68 -1.24 1.73 -16.87
N THR A 69 -1.50 0.51 -16.37
CA THR A 69 -1.85 0.33 -14.94
C THR A 69 -0.64 0.53 -14.03
N GLY A 70 0.58 0.35 -14.54
CA GLY A 70 1.81 0.69 -13.80
C GLY A 70 1.87 2.18 -13.44
N TRP A 71 1.50 3.06 -14.35
CA TRP A 71 1.43 4.50 -14.09
C TRP A 71 0.45 4.87 -12.98
N LEU A 72 -0.56 4.07 -12.70
CA LEU A 72 -1.53 4.33 -11.63
C LEU A 72 -0.91 4.36 -10.23
N TYR A 73 0.33 3.86 -10.05
CA TYR A 73 1.10 4.02 -8.81
C TYR A 73 1.64 5.44 -8.61
N LEU A 74 1.77 6.23 -9.68
CA LEU A 74 2.43 7.54 -9.63
C LEU A 74 1.83 8.49 -8.58
N PRO A 75 0.51 8.60 -8.37
CA PRO A 75 -0.04 9.46 -7.33
C PRO A 75 0.52 9.17 -5.93
N TRP A 76 0.68 7.91 -5.56
CA TRP A 76 1.29 7.56 -4.26
C TRP A 76 2.79 7.82 -4.20
N VAL A 77 3.51 7.75 -5.34
CA VAL A 77 4.93 8.12 -5.43
C VAL A 77 5.12 9.61 -5.17
N ILE A 78 4.32 10.44 -5.83
CA ILE A 78 4.48 11.89 -5.82
C ILE A 78 3.62 12.61 -4.76
N LYS A 79 2.83 11.87 -3.95
CA LYS A 79 1.97 12.47 -2.91
C LYS A 79 2.68 13.44 -1.95
N PRO A 80 3.98 13.27 -1.59
CA PRO A 80 4.68 14.25 -0.76
C PRO A 80 4.73 15.65 -1.36
N PHE A 81 4.69 15.77 -2.69
CA PHE A 81 4.77 17.09 -3.36
C PHE A 81 3.52 17.95 -3.18
N TRP A 82 2.34 17.35 -2.97
CA TRP A 82 1.11 18.11 -2.72
C TRP A 82 0.55 17.95 -1.30
N SER A 83 1.17 17.11 -0.47
CA SER A 83 0.80 17.01 0.95
C SER A 83 0.74 18.37 1.64
N PRO A 84 1.71 19.29 1.42
CA PRO A 84 1.65 20.63 1.99
C PRO A 84 0.41 21.44 1.56
N PHE A 85 -0.08 21.23 0.34
CA PHE A 85 -1.30 21.90 -0.13
C PHE A 85 -2.52 21.44 0.68
N VAL A 86 -2.60 20.15 1.01
CA VAL A 86 -3.66 19.58 1.86
C VAL A 86 -3.59 20.15 3.28
N ASP A 87 -2.40 20.53 3.76
CA ASP A 87 -2.20 21.15 5.07
C ASP A 87 -2.60 22.65 5.10
N LEU A 88 -2.40 23.35 3.99
CA LEU A 88 -2.66 24.79 3.88
C LEU A 88 -4.10 25.12 3.53
N VAL A 89 -4.76 24.26 2.75
CA VAL A 89 -6.07 24.56 2.17
C VAL A 89 -7.15 23.70 2.85
N LYS A 90 -8.08 24.35 3.55
CA LYS A 90 -9.18 23.67 4.25
C LYS A 90 -8.70 22.76 5.41
N THR A 91 -9.62 22.00 5.97
CA THR A 91 -9.40 21.09 7.10
C THR A 91 -9.11 19.67 6.61
N LYS A 92 -8.43 18.86 7.42
CA LYS A 92 -8.21 17.44 7.12
C LYS A 92 -9.53 16.68 6.97
N ARG A 93 -10.51 17.01 7.84
CA ARG A 93 -11.87 16.48 7.75
C ARG A 93 -12.52 16.79 6.40
N TYR A 94 -12.39 18.03 5.90
CA TYR A 94 -12.94 18.43 4.59
C TYR A 94 -12.34 17.58 3.47
N TRP A 95 -11.00 17.49 3.42
CA TRP A 95 -10.32 16.70 2.39
C TRP A 95 -10.71 15.23 2.43
N THR A 96 -10.74 14.61 3.63
CA THR A 96 -11.16 13.21 3.82
C THR A 96 -12.53 12.96 3.20
N ILE A 97 -13.53 13.77 3.54
CA ILE A 97 -14.91 13.61 3.05
C ILE A 97 -15.03 13.95 1.55
N ALA A 98 -14.40 15.04 1.10
CA ALA A 98 -14.44 15.44 -0.31
C ALA A 98 -13.84 14.37 -1.23
N MET A 99 -12.72 13.76 -0.84
CA MET A 99 -12.09 12.69 -1.62
C MET A 99 -12.97 11.45 -1.68
N GLN A 100 -13.72 11.11 -0.64
CA GLN A 100 -14.66 9.99 -0.65
C GLN A 100 -15.79 10.21 -1.67
N TYR A 101 -16.36 11.40 -1.73
CA TYR A 101 -17.37 11.72 -2.76
C TYR A 101 -16.79 11.71 -4.17
N LEU A 102 -15.58 12.24 -4.35
CA LEU A 102 -14.92 12.22 -5.66
C LEU A 102 -14.56 10.80 -6.11
N MET A 103 -14.13 9.92 -5.18
CA MET A 103 -13.93 8.50 -5.47
C MET A 103 -15.25 7.80 -5.80
N ALA A 104 -16.36 8.13 -5.12
CA ALA A 104 -17.68 7.59 -5.45
C ALA A 104 -18.07 7.94 -6.89
N ILE A 105 -17.91 9.19 -7.29
CA ILE A 105 -18.23 9.66 -8.66
C ILE A 105 -17.31 8.96 -9.67
N SER A 106 -16.01 8.94 -9.41
CA SER A 106 -15.02 8.38 -10.32
C SER A 106 -15.22 6.87 -10.56
N LEU A 107 -15.42 6.08 -9.48
CA LEU A 107 -15.65 4.64 -9.59
C LEU A 107 -17.01 4.33 -10.23
N SER A 108 -18.05 5.12 -9.95
CA SER A 108 -19.33 5.00 -10.65
C SER A 108 -19.19 5.30 -12.16
N ALA A 109 -18.41 6.31 -12.53
CA ALA A 109 -18.13 6.61 -13.93
C ALA A 109 -17.43 5.44 -14.64
N VAL A 110 -16.45 4.78 -13.98
CA VAL A 110 -15.85 3.53 -14.50
C VAL A 110 -16.92 2.51 -14.84
N ALA A 111 -17.87 2.27 -13.92
CA ALA A 111 -18.93 1.28 -14.13
C ALA A 111 -19.77 1.55 -15.38
N PHE A 112 -20.11 2.81 -15.65
CA PHE A 112 -20.89 3.18 -16.82
C PHE A 112 -20.08 3.17 -18.13
N LEU A 113 -18.77 3.32 -18.05
CA LEU A 113 -17.89 3.35 -19.22
C LEU A 113 -17.41 1.97 -19.67
N LEU A 114 -17.41 0.96 -18.79
CA LEU A 114 -16.97 -0.40 -19.11
C LEU A 114 -17.69 -1.04 -20.32
N PRO A 115 -19.02 -0.87 -20.51
CA PRO A 115 -19.70 -1.47 -21.67
C PRO A 115 -19.48 -0.72 -22.99
N THR A 116 -18.68 0.35 -23.01
CA THR A 116 -18.47 1.18 -24.21
C THR A 116 -17.30 0.68 -25.06
N SER A 117 -17.26 1.04 -26.34
CA SER A 117 -16.18 0.66 -27.26
C SER A 117 -14.82 1.32 -26.91
N PHE A 118 -14.84 2.43 -26.20
CA PHE A 118 -13.65 3.18 -25.78
C PHE A 118 -13.33 3.00 -24.28
N PHE A 119 -13.78 1.88 -23.69
CA PHE A 119 -13.71 1.61 -22.26
C PHE A 119 -12.30 1.75 -21.69
N PHE A 120 -11.26 1.29 -22.40
CA PHE A 120 -9.90 1.24 -21.85
C PHE A 120 -9.39 2.64 -21.51
N ALA A 121 -9.36 3.56 -22.48
CA ALA A 121 -8.85 4.91 -22.26
C ALA A 121 -9.72 5.71 -21.26
N SER A 122 -11.05 5.58 -21.37
CA SER A 122 -11.96 6.33 -20.50
C SER A 122 -11.92 5.84 -19.05
N THR A 123 -11.95 4.52 -18.83
CA THR A 123 -11.84 3.98 -17.46
C THR A 123 -10.46 4.22 -16.85
N LEU A 124 -9.40 4.16 -17.66
CA LEU A 124 -8.04 4.49 -17.21
C LEU A 124 -7.94 5.92 -16.68
N LEU A 125 -8.57 6.90 -17.37
CA LEU A 125 -8.66 8.27 -16.89
C LEU A 125 -9.32 8.35 -15.50
N PHE A 126 -10.45 7.68 -15.31
CA PHE A 126 -11.13 7.67 -14.02
C PHE A 126 -10.38 6.90 -12.93
N PHE A 127 -9.62 5.87 -13.26
CA PHE A 127 -8.69 5.23 -12.33
C PHE A 127 -7.54 6.16 -11.94
N TRP A 128 -7.01 6.96 -12.85
CA TRP A 128 -6.06 8.02 -12.56
C TRP A 128 -6.63 9.02 -11.55
N LEU A 129 -7.83 9.52 -11.79
CA LEU A 129 -8.52 10.41 -10.86
C LEU A 129 -8.73 9.74 -9.50
N THR A 130 -9.20 8.48 -9.49
CA THR A 130 -9.36 7.71 -8.25
C THR A 130 -8.04 7.55 -7.50
N ALA A 131 -6.93 7.30 -8.18
CA ALA A 131 -5.61 7.18 -7.58
C ALA A 131 -5.16 8.51 -6.92
N PHE A 132 -5.37 9.65 -7.58
CA PHE A 132 -5.09 10.97 -6.99
C PHE A 132 -6.00 11.28 -5.80
N PHE A 133 -7.30 10.97 -5.90
CA PHE A 133 -8.24 11.16 -4.80
C PHE A 133 -7.89 10.26 -3.62
N SER A 134 -7.51 9.01 -3.86
CA SER A 134 -7.07 8.08 -2.82
C SER A 134 -5.77 8.54 -2.14
N ALA A 135 -4.75 8.92 -2.90
CA ALA A 135 -3.49 9.42 -2.33
C ALA A 135 -3.70 10.71 -1.50
N THR A 136 -4.64 11.57 -1.93
CA THR A 136 -5.02 12.77 -1.16
C THR A 136 -5.83 12.41 0.09
N HIS A 137 -6.72 11.41 -0.01
CA HIS A 137 -7.47 10.86 1.12
C HIS A 137 -6.53 10.31 2.18
N ASP A 138 -5.50 9.52 1.80
CA ASP A 138 -4.50 8.97 2.73
C ASP A 138 -3.82 10.08 3.53
N ILE A 139 -3.35 11.15 2.86
CA ILE A 139 -2.72 12.30 3.52
C ILE A 139 -3.68 12.94 4.53
N ALA A 140 -4.94 13.13 4.11
CA ALA A 140 -5.94 13.78 4.94
C ALA A 140 -6.38 12.89 6.11
N ALA A 141 -6.61 11.60 5.88
CA ALA A 141 -7.06 10.64 6.88
C ALA A 141 -6.01 10.41 7.97
N ASP A 142 -4.74 10.24 7.58
CA ASP A 142 -3.63 10.10 8.53
C ASP A 142 -3.41 11.39 9.33
N GLY A 143 -3.47 12.56 8.69
CA GLY A 143 -3.41 13.85 9.38
C GLY A 143 -4.57 14.05 10.33
N TYR A 144 -5.78 13.68 9.92
CA TYR A 144 -6.99 13.76 10.75
C TYR A 144 -6.88 12.85 12.00
N TYR A 145 -6.43 11.61 11.82
CA TYR A 145 -6.19 10.67 12.92
C TYR A 145 -5.24 11.24 13.98
N MET A 146 -4.15 11.89 13.54
CA MET A 146 -3.17 12.51 14.45
C MET A 146 -3.69 13.76 15.16
N ILE A 147 -4.61 14.51 14.55
CA ILE A 147 -5.20 15.72 15.15
C ILE A 147 -6.31 15.37 16.15
N GLU A 148 -7.16 14.41 15.81
CA GLU A 148 -8.34 14.05 16.63
C GLU A 148 -7.97 13.24 17.88
N LEU A 149 -6.92 12.40 17.81
CA LEU A 149 -6.54 11.51 18.89
C LEU A 149 -5.32 12.01 19.67
N PRO A 150 -5.36 12.02 21.00
CA PRO A 150 -4.15 12.22 21.81
C PRO A 150 -3.19 11.02 21.64
N ALA A 151 -1.90 11.23 21.89
CA ALA A 151 -0.85 10.26 21.63
C ALA A 151 -1.09 8.85 22.20
N HIS A 152 -1.66 8.77 23.41
CA HIS A 152 -1.97 7.47 24.04
C HIS A 152 -3.10 6.71 23.33
N GLU A 153 -4.11 7.41 22.80
CA GLU A 153 -5.16 6.79 21.99
C GLU A 153 -4.64 6.42 20.60
N GLN A 154 -3.79 7.26 19.98
CA GLN A 154 -3.12 6.91 18.72
C GLN A 154 -2.38 5.57 18.84
N ALA A 155 -1.61 5.39 19.92
CA ALA A 155 -0.92 4.13 20.20
C ALA A 155 -1.89 2.94 20.38
N SER A 156 -3.02 3.16 21.03
CA SER A 156 -4.03 2.12 21.26
C SER A 156 -4.75 1.71 19.96
N PHE A 157 -5.00 2.66 19.07
CA PHE A 157 -5.75 2.43 17.83
C PHE A 157 -4.89 2.11 16.60
N VAL A 158 -3.55 2.16 16.70
CA VAL A 158 -2.68 1.84 15.56
C VAL A 158 -2.87 0.41 15.03
N GLY A 159 -3.11 -0.54 15.93
CA GLY A 159 -3.45 -1.92 15.56
C GLY A 159 -4.81 -2.02 14.88
N VAL A 160 -5.81 -1.28 15.37
CA VAL A 160 -7.16 -1.25 14.80
C VAL A 160 -7.13 -0.70 13.39
N ARG A 161 -6.48 0.44 13.15
CA ARG A 161 -6.34 1.02 11.79
C ARG A 161 -5.68 0.03 10.82
N SER A 162 -4.57 -0.59 11.23
CA SER A 162 -3.87 -1.59 10.42
C SER A 162 -4.76 -2.79 10.10
N THR A 163 -5.54 -3.26 11.06
CA THR A 163 -6.48 -4.37 10.86
C THR A 163 -7.55 -4.02 9.83
N PHE A 164 -8.18 -2.86 9.93
CA PHE A 164 -9.25 -2.47 9.00
C PHE A 164 -8.73 -2.15 7.60
N TYR A 165 -7.51 -1.59 7.46
CA TYR A 165 -6.84 -1.49 6.17
C TYR A 165 -6.64 -2.87 5.51
N ARG A 166 -6.28 -3.90 6.30
CA ARG A 166 -6.13 -5.27 5.79
C ARG A 166 -7.46 -5.96 5.48
N ILE A 167 -8.51 -5.66 6.25
CA ILE A 167 -9.88 -6.07 5.90
C ILE A 167 -10.25 -5.51 4.52
N ALA A 168 -9.91 -4.25 4.22
CA ALA A 168 -10.09 -3.67 2.89
C ALA A 168 -9.34 -4.45 1.80
N SER A 169 -8.14 -4.96 2.10
CA SER A 169 -7.40 -5.84 1.18
C SER A 169 -8.17 -7.13 0.87
N VAL A 170 -8.68 -7.82 1.92
CA VAL A 170 -9.49 -9.04 1.74
C VAL A 170 -10.78 -8.74 0.97
N MET A 171 -11.46 -7.64 1.30
CA MET A 171 -12.66 -7.22 0.59
C MET A 171 -12.38 -6.92 -0.89
N GLY A 172 -11.32 -6.17 -1.20
CA GLY A 172 -10.96 -5.79 -2.56
C GLY A 172 -10.45 -6.97 -3.37
N GLN A 173 -9.34 -7.55 -2.98
CA GLN A 173 -8.67 -8.63 -3.74
C GLN A 173 -9.36 -9.99 -3.63
N GLY A 174 -10.10 -10.23 -2.52
CA GLY A 174 -10.84 -11.47 -2.29
C GLY A 174 -12.30 -11.31 -2.67
N GLY A 175 -13.08 -10.67 -1.81
CA GLY A 175 -14.55 -10.63 -1.92
C GLY A 175 -15.05 -10.06 -3.24
N LEU A 176 -14.57 -8.90 -3.67
CA LEU A 176 -15.01 -8.27 -4.92
C LEU A 176 -14.57 -9.06 -6.17
N VAL A 177 -13.36 -9.64 -6.15
CA VAL A 177 -12.89 -10.50 -7.25
C VAL A 177 -13.69 -11.79 -7.34
N MET A 178 -14.00 -12.43 -6.19
CA MET A 178 -14.87 -13.61 -6.16
C MET A 178 -16.27 -13.29 -6.68
N LEU A 179 -16.82 -12.14 -6.31
CA LEU A 179 -18.11 -11.66 -6.79
C LEU A 179 -18.07 -11.39 -8.30
N ALA A 180 -17.02 -10.72 -8.80
CA ALA A 180 -16.82 -10.52 -10.23
C ALA A 180 -16.83 -11.85 -10.99
N GLY A 181 -16.04 -12.82 -10.56
CA GLY A 181 -16.00 -14.13 -11.19
C GLY A 181 -17.30 -14.93 -11.06
N HIS A 182 -18.14 -14.68 -10.05
CA HIS A 182 -19.48 -15.23 -10.00
C HIS A 182 -20.40 -14.58 -11.05
N LEU A 183 -20.33 -13.26 -11.17
CA LEU A 183 -21.15 -12.51 -12.14
C LEU A 183 -20.72 -12.77 -13.59
N GLU A 184 -19.43 -13.01 -13.85
CA GLU A 184 -18.89 -13.37 -15.17
C GLU A 184 -19.52 -14.65 -15.74
N LYS A 185 -20.04 -15.53 -14.90
CA LYS A 185 -20.79 -16.75 -15.36
C LYS A 185 -22.03 -16.43 -16.18
N SER A 186 -22.55 -15.21 -16.09
CA SER A 186 -23.64 -14.73 -16.95
C SER A 186 -23.23 -14.52 -18.42
N GLY A 187 -21.93 -14.59 -18.73
CA GLY A 187 -21.36 -14.42 -20.07
C GLY A 187 -21.04 -12.98 -20.46
N ASN A 188 -21.35 -11.99 -19.64
CA ASN A 188 -21.02 -10.59 -19.91
C ASN A 188 -20.00 -10.04 -18.91
N VAL A 189 -18.72 -10.11 -19.27
CA VAL A 189 -17.58 -9.67 -18.45
C VAL A 189 -17.68 -8.18 -18.13
N ALA A 190 -17.95 -7.32 -19.12
CA ALA A 190 -18.05 -5.88 -18.91
C ALA A 190 -19.16 -5.53 -17.90
N GLN A 191 -20.34 -6.19 -18.00
CA GLN A 191 -21.42 -5.98 -17.06
C GLN A 191 -21.10 -6.49 -15.66
N ALA A 192 -20.41 -7.62 -15.54
CA ALA A 192 -19.98 -8.16 -14.25
C ALA A 192 -19.09 -7.17 -13.52
N TRP A 193 -18.07 -6.64 -14.18
CA TRP A 193 -17.17 -5.63 -13.61
C TRP A 193 -17.85 -4.28 -13.38
N SER A 194 -18.81 -3.88 -14.22
CA SER A 194 -19.63 -2.68 -13.96
C SER A 194 -20.34 -2.77 -12.61
N TRP A 195 -20.92 -3.91 -12.25
CA TRP A 195 -21.53 -4.10 -10.93
C TRP A 195 -20.54 -3.97 -9.80
N ILE A 196 -19.31 -4.48 -9.95
CA ILE A 196 -18.24 -4.32 -8.95
C ILE A 196 -17.94 -2.84 -8.68
N PHE A 197 -17.83 -2.03 -9.75
CA PHE A 197 -17.54 -0.60 -9.59
C PHE A 197 -18.75 0.22 -9.14
N ILE A 198 -19.99 -0.20 -9.43
CA ILE A 198 -21.20 0.37 -8.82
C ILE A 198 -21.19 0.12 -7.30
N ILE A 199 -20.87 -1.10 -6.86
CA ILE A 199 -20.78 -1.45 -5.43
C ILE A 199 -19.71 -0.59 -4.75
N LEU A 200 -18.55 -0.43 -5.35
CA LEU A 200 -17.48 0.43 -4.83
C LEU A 200 -17.89 1.90 -4.79
N GLY A 201 -18.51 2.40 -5.85
CA GLY A 201 -19.03 3.77 -5.90
C GLY A 201 -20.07 4.02 -4.80
N ALA A 202 -21.03 3.09 -4.65
CA ALA A 202 -22.04 3.15 -3.59
C ALA A 202 -21.40 3.08 -2.19
N PHE A 203 -20.40 2.23 -1.99
CA PHE A 203 -19.64 2.17 -0.72
C PHE A 203 -19.03 3.53 -0.39
N PHE A 204 -18.34 4.19 -1.33
CA PHE A 204 -17.72 5.49 -1.08
C PHE A 204 -18.76 6.60 -0.88
N LEU A 205 -19.88 6.56 -1.58
CA LEU A 205 -20.99 7.49 -1.36
C LEU A 205 -21.55 7.34 0.06
N LEU A 206 -21.86 6.12 0.49
CA LEU A 206 -22.39 5.83 1.82
C LEU A 206 -21.37 6.18 2.92
N THR A 207 -20.09 5.87 2.71
CA THR A 207 -19.03 6.21 3.65
C THR A 207 -18.85 7.73 3.74
N GLY A 208 -18.91 8.46 2.63
CA GLY A 208 -18.87 9.92 2.62
C GLY A 208 -20.05 10.55 3.37
N LEU A 209 -21.28 10.04 3.17
CA LEU A 209 -22.47 10.45 3.93
C LEU A 209 -22.31 10.15 5.42
N TYR A 210 -21.84 8.96 5.77
CA TYR A 210 -21.58 8.56 7.15
C TYR A 210 -20.54 9.47 7.81
N HIS A 211 -19.41 9.72 7.16
CA HIS A 211 -18.35 10.58 7.67
C HIS A 211 -18.74 12.05 7.73
N THR A 212 -19.61 12.51 6.84
CA THR A 212 -20.18 13.85 6.93
C THR A 212 -20.93 14.05 8.25
N ARG A 213 -21.60 13.01 8.75
CA ARG A 213 -22.41 13.05 9.98
C ARG A 213 -21.63 12.71 11.24
N PHE A 214 -20.78 11.65 11.21
CA PHE A 214 -20.19 11.01 12.38
C PHE A 214 -18.71 11.34 12.59
N LEU A 215 -17.98 11.82 11.58
CA LEU A 215 -16.57 12.19 11.74
C LEU A 215 -16.49 13.46 12.62
N PRO A 216 -15.78 13.42 13.77
CA PRO A 216 -15.64 14.57 14.66
C PRO A 216 -15.13 15.84 13.97
N ARG A 217 -15.30 16.97 14.61
CA ARG A 217 -14.81 18.28 14.16
C ARG A 217 -13.81 18.82 15.17
N PRO A 218 -12.56 18.40 15.16
CA PRO A 218 -11.57 18.85 16.12
C PRO A 218 -11.33 20.37 15.97
N ALA A 219 -11.23 21.06 17.11
CA ALA A 219 -10.99 22.50 17.11
C ALA A 219 -9.64 22.88 16.50
N ASN A 220 -8.69 21.95 16.55
CA ASN A 220 -7.33 22.10 16.02
C ASN A 220 -7.21 21.75 14.52
N ASP A 221 -8.26 21.21 13.90
CA ASP A 221 -8.27 20.94 12.45
C ASP A 221 -8.50 22.25 11.67
N ARG A 222 -7.44 23.03 11.58
CA ARG A 222 -7.42 24.32 10.89
C ARG A 222 -6.21 24.41 9.97
N PRO A 223 -6.30 25.14 8.86
CA PRO A 223 -5.12 25.50 8.08
C PRO A 223 -4.07 26.17 8.97
N ILE A 224 -2.81 25.84 8.78
CA ILE A 224 -1.71 26.35 9.64
C ILE A 224 -1.54 27.86 9.39
N PRO A 225 -1.80 28.72 10.38
CA PRO A 225 -1.69 30.17 10.18
C PRO A 225 -0.22 30.60 9.99
N GLY A 226 0.02 31.52 9.03
CA GLY A 226 1.35 32.10 8.85
C GLY A 226 2.36 31.26 8.08
N VAL A 227 2.02 30.03 7.72
CA VAL A 227 2.87 29.20 6.84
C VAL A 227 2.53 29.56 5.39
N THR A 228 3.53 30.06 4.67
CA THR A 228 3.39 30.38 3.24
C THR A 228 3.82 29.19 2.38
N ALA A 229 3.28 29.09 1.16
CA ALA A 229 3.70 28.07 0.21
C ALA A 229 5.22 28.07 -0.02
N SER A 230 5.85 29.27 -0.01
CA SER A 230 7.30 29.39 -0.17
C SER A 230 8.09 28.78 0.98
N THR A 231 7.62 28.94 2.23
CA THR A 231 8.26 28.31 3.41
C THR A 231 8.20 26.79 3.31
N ILE A 232 7.03 26.24 2.96
CA ILE A 232 6.84 24.81 2.82
C ILE A 232 7.70 24.24 1.70
N VAL A 233 7.73 24.88 0.53
CA VAL A 233 8.57 24.44 -0.60
C VAL A 233 10.05 24.48 -0.22
N ARG A 234 10.48 25.50 0.50
CA ARG A 234 11.87 25.59 0.98
C ARG A 234 12.21 24.49 1.98
N ASP A 235 11.33 24.23 2.96
CA ASP A 235 11.57 23.20 3.99
C ASP A 235 11.53 21.80 3.38
N PHE A 236 10.63 21.59 2.41
CA PHE A 236 10.56 20.39 1.61
C PHE A 236 11.85 20.20 0.77
N ALA A 237 12.31 21.25 0.06
CA ALA A 237 13.55 21.19 -0.69
C ALA A 237 14.77 20.91 0.21
N ASN A 238 14.83 21.50 1.40
CA ASN A 238 15.89 21.24 2.38
C ASN A 238 15.86 19.77 2.84
N THR A 239 14.67 19.21 3.06
CA THR A 239 14.50 17.80 3.43
C THR A 239 15.03 16.88 2.32
N PHE A 240 14.74 17.17 1.05
CA PHE A 240 15.30 16.42 -0.07
C PHE A 240 16.82 16.53 -0.13
N VAL A 241 17.37 17.73 -0.02
CA VAL A 241 18.83 17.93 -0.04
C VAL A 241 19.51 17.16 1.09
N THR A 242 18.96 17.21 2.30
CA THR A 242 19.53 16.49 3.46
C THR A 242 19.41 14.97 3.30
N PHE A 243 18.32 14.47 2.70
CA PHE A 243 18.16 13.04 2.38
C PHE A 243 19.25 12.54 1.43
N PHE A 244 19.46 13.22 0.30
CA PHE A 244 20.45 12.81 -0.71
C PHE A 244 21.91 13.05 -0.26
N ARG A 245 22.13 13.84 0.79
CA ARG A 245 23.46 14.01 1.40
C ARG A 245 23.77 12.97 2.49
N LYS A 246 22.85 12.08 2.82
CA LYS A 246 23.09 11.01 3.80
C LYS A 246 24.25 10.10 3.38
N PRO A 247 25.06 9.61 4.34
CA PRO A 247 26.12 8.66 4.05
C PRO A 247 25.50 7.39 3.42
N HIS A 248 26.19 6.85 2.42
CA HIS A 248 25.79 5.63 1.74
C HIS A 248 24.45 5.69 0.99
N ILE A 249 23.98 6.87 0.60
CA ILE A 249 22.71 7.09 -0.11
C ILE A 249 22.54 6.18 -1.34
N VAL A 250 23.58 6.03 -2.17
CA VAL A 250 23.51 5.19 -3.39
C VAL A 250 23.19 3.74 -3.04
N SER A 251 23.83 3.19 -2.01
CA SER A 251 23.56 1.82 -1.57
C SER A 251 22.15 1.68 -0.99
N ALA A 252 21.67 2.67 -0.27
CA ALA A 252 20.33 2.67 0.27
C ALA A 252 19.28 2.74 -0.84
N LEU A 253 19.49 3.59 -1.85
CA LEU A 253 18.62 3.68 -3.03
C LEU A 253 18.62 2.37 -3.83
N LEU A 254 19.80 1.79 -4.06
CA LEU A 254 19.89 0.49 -4.74
C LEU A 254 19.15 -0.61 -3.95
N PHE A 255 19.27 -0.62 -2.62
CA PHE A 255 18.51 -1.54 -1.78
C PHE A 255 17.01 -1.29 -1.92
N MET A 256 16.55 -0.04 -1.82
CA MET A 256 15.13 0.29 -1.95
C MET A 256 14.56 -0.08 -3.33
N PHE A 257 15.36 0.01 -4.39
CA PHE A 257 14.92 -0.29 -5.75
C PHE A 257 14.96 -1.79 -6.08
N LEU A 258 16.01 -2.50 -5.65
CA LEU A 258 16.32 -3.84 -6.15
C LEU A 258 15.96 -4.95 -5.18
N TYR A 259 15.76 -4.66 -3.89
CA TYR A 259 15.41 -5.68 -2.91
C TYR A 259 14.10 -6.41 -3.25
N ARG A 260 13.13 -5.67 -3.81
CA ARG A 260 11.81 -6.20 -4.21
C ARG A 260 11.65 -6.37 -5.72
N LEU A 261 12.73 -6.34 -6.48
CA LEU A 261 12.66 -6.43 -7.94
C LEU A 261 11.91 -7.68 -8.45
N PRO A 262 12.15 -8.91 -7.92
CA PRO A 262 11.41 -10.10 -8.34
C PRO A 262 9.90 -9.95 -8.15
N GLU A 263 9.47 -9.44 -7.00
CA GLU A 263 8.06 -9.19 -6.69
C GLU A 263 7.46 -8.12 -7.60
N ALA A 264 8.20 -7.03 -7.84
CA ALA A 264 7.75 -5.94 -8.70
C ALA A 264 7.48 -6.41 -10.14
N MET A 265 8.28 -7.35 -10.64
CA MET A 265 8.03 -8.01 -11.93
C MET A 265 6.77 -8.88 -11.89
N CYS A 266 6.54 -9.61 -10.80
CA CYS A 266 5.41 -10.52 -10.66
C CYS A 266 4.06 -9.82 -10.48
N ILE A 267 4.00 -8.69 -9.75
CA ILE A 267 2.75 -8.09 -9.23
C ILE A 267 1.68 -7.83 -10.32
N LYS A 268 2.09 -7.54 -11.55
CA LYS A 268 1.18 -7.30 -12.66
C LYS A 268 0.80 -8.55 -13.43
N LEU A 269 1.56 -9.62 -13.30
CA LEU A 269 1.42 -10.81 -14.15
C LEU A 269 0.93 -12.05 -13.40
N VAL A 270 1.04 -12.13 -12.08
CA VAL A 270 0.57 -13.31 -11.33
C VAL A 270 -0.92 -13.56 -11.52
N GLN A 271 -1.77 -12.55 -11.41
CA GLN A 271 -3.21 -12.73 -11.59
C GLN A 271 -3.58 -13.12 -13.04
N PRO A 272 -3.09 -12.41 -14.09
CA PRO A 272 -3.24 -12.87 -15.46
C PRO A 272 -2.75 -14.30 -15.69
N PHE A 273 -1.57 -14.66 -15.18
CA PHE A 273 -1.02 -16.02 -15.27
C PHE A 273 -1.97 -17.09 -14.68
N LEU A 274 -2.57 -16.79 -13.53
CA LEU A 274 -3.50 -17.72 -12.89
C LEU A 274 -4.77 -17.94 -13.72
N VAL A 275 -5.27 -16.90 -14.41
CA VAL A 275 -6.52 -16.93 -15.19
C VAL A 275 -6.29 -17.37 -16.63
N SER A 276 -5.19 -16.96 -17.27
CA SER A 276 -4.90 -17.26 -18.68
C SER A 276 -5.03 -18.75 -18.99
N ALA A 277 -5.49 -19.05 -20.22
CA ALA A 277 -5.68 -20.40 -20.68
C ALA A 277 -4.36 -21.22 -20.61
N ARG A 278 -4.48 -22.52 -20.35
CA ARG A 278 -3.30 -23.41 -20.28
C ARG A 278 -2.56 -23.47 -21.62
N ALA A 279 -3.27 -23.37 -22.72
CA ALA A 279 -2.68 -23.29 -24.06
C ALA A 279 -1.79 -22.06 -24.24
N GLU A 280 -2.01 -20.99 -23.48
CA GLU A 280 -1.24 -19.75 -23.47
C GLU A 280 -0.15 -19.76 -22.38
N GLY A 281 0.04 -20.89 -21.70
CA GLY A 281 1.01 -21.06 -20.62
C GLY A 281 0.49 -20.66 -19.24
N GLY A 282 -0.78 -20.29 -19.10
CA GLY A 282 -1.43 -19.96 -17.82
C GLY A 282 -1.94 -21.20 -17.07
N LEU A 283 -2.65 -21.01 -15.96
CA LEU A 283 -3.20 -22.10 -15.14
C LEU A 283 -4.69 -22.36 -15.37
N GLY A 284 -5.42 -21.48 -16.06
CA GLY A 284 -6.84 -21.62 -16.38
C GLY A 284 -7.76 -21.61 -15.16
N LEU A 285 -7.40 -20.90 -14.10
CA LEU A 285 -8.29 -20.72 -12.94
C LEU A 285 -9.42 -19.74 -13.28
N THR A 286 -10.57 -19.94 -12.66
CA THR A 286 -11.65 -18.96 -12.72
C THR A 286 -11.31 -17.71 -11.92
N THR A 287 -11.88 -16.56 -12.30
CA THR A 287 -11.73 -15.29 -11.56
C THR A 287 -12.08 -15.46 -10.07
N SER A 288 -13.13 -16.23 -9.74
CA SER A 288 -13.49 -16.54 -8.35
C SER A 288 -12.40 -17.32 -7.61
N GLN A 289 -11.76 -18.29 -8.26
CA GLN A 289 -10.67 -19.06 -7.67
C GLN A 289 -9.45 -18.14 -7.43
N VAL A 290 -9.13 -17.26 -8.36
CA VAL A 290 -8.07 -16.26 -8.20
C VAL A 290 -8.36 -15.32 -7.03
N GLY A 291 -9.60 -14.84 -6.90
CA GLY A 291 -10.05 -14.02 -5.77
C GLY A 291 -9.87 -14.74 -4.43
N PHE A 292 -10.21 -16.04 -4.36
CA PHE A 292 -10.01 -16.84 -3.14
C PHE A 292 -8.53 -17.04 -2.82
N VAL A 293 -7.72 -17.44 -3.80
CA VAL A 293 -6.29 -17.74 -3.59
C VAL A 293 -5.50 -16.49 -3.23
N ASN A 294 -5.63 -15.41 -4.00
CA ASN A 294 -4.88 -14.18 -3.74
C ASN A 294 -5.48 -13.36 -2.58
N GLY A 295 -6.80 -13.21 -2.58
CA GLY A 295 -7.48 -12.32 -1.65
C GLY A 295 -7.74 -12.92 -0.27
N THR A 296 -7.86 -14.23 -0.15
CA THR A 296 -8.07 -14.89 1.14
C THR A 296 -6.83 -15.62 1.59
N VAL A 297 -6.42 -16.64 0.86
CA VAL A 297 -5.24 -17.47 1.21
C VAL A 297 -3.97 -16.62 1.25
N GLY A 298 -3.74 -15.81 0.21
CA GLY A 298 -2.56 -14.95 0.09
C GLY A 298 -2.50 -13.87 1.16
N VAL A 299 -3.62 -13.20 1.45
CA VAL A 299 -3.64 -12.15 2.48
C VAL A 299 -3.42 -12.72 3.87
N VAL A 300 -4.02 -13.87 4.20
CA VAL A 300 -3.76 -14.56 5.49
C VAL A 300 -2.28 -14.94 5.62
N ALA A 301 -1.70 -15.48 4.56
CA ALA A 301 -0.28 -15.84 4.54
C ALA A 301 0.64 -14.62 4.70
N LEU A 302 0.36 -13.55 3.97
CA LEU A 302 1.06 -12.26 4.05
C LEU A 302 1.05 -11.69 5.48
N LEU A 303 -0.11 -11.73 6.12
CA LEU A 303 -0.29 -11.28 7.51
C LEU A 303 0.55 -12.11 8.48
N ALA A 304 0.44 -13.43 8.39
CA ALA A 304 1.20 -14.36 9.22
C ALA A 304 2.70 -14.14 9.07
N GLY A 305 3.18 -14.01 7.83
CA GLY A 305 4.58 -13.69 7.52
C GLY A 305 5.03 -12.37 8.13
N GLY A 306 4.26 -11.30 7.98
CA GLY A 306 4.57 -9.99 8.54
C GLY A 306 4.61 -9.96 10.07
N ILE A 307 3.65 -10.62 10.73
CA ILE A 307 3.61 -10.72 12.20
C ILE A 307 4.81 -11.51 12.71
N ILE A 308 5.06 -12.68 12.14
CA ILE A 308 6.21 -13.52 12.52
C ILE A 308 7.52 -12.79 12.24
N GLY A 309 7.62 -12.07 11.13
CA GLY A 309 8.76 -11.22 10.79
C GLY A 309 9.02 -10.12 11.82
N GLY A 310 7.98 -9.43 12.25
CA GLY A 310 8.08 -8.42 13.32
C GLY A 310 8.58 -9.00 14.64
N ILE A 311 8.03 -10.16 15.06
CA ILE A 311 8.48 -10.89 16.27
C ILE A 311 9.93 -11.33 16.13
N ALA A 312 10.33 -11.86 14.98
CA ALA A 312 11.70 -12.30 14.74
C ALA A 312 12.71 -11.15 14.89
N ILE A 313 12.44 -10.03 14.23
CA ILE A 313 13.32 -8.85 14.32
C ILE A 313 13.36 -8.29 15.75
N SER A 314 12.22 -8.21 16.44
CA SER A 314 12.19 -7.68 17.82
C SER A 314 13.05 -8.50 18.79
N ARG A 315 13.26 -9.79 18.53
CA ARG A 315 14.11 -10.69 19.34
C ARG A 315 15.56 -10.73 18.90
N GLY A 316 15.83 -10.57 17.61
CA GLY A 316 17.16 -10.81 17.04
C GLY A 316 17.83 -9.62 16.37
N GLY A 317 17.13 -8.52 16.20
CA GLY A 317 17.59 -7.35 15.45
C GLY A 317 17.49 -7.50 13.93
N LEU A 318 17.48 -6.37 13.24
CA LEU A 318 17.35 -6.33 11.77
C LEU A 318 18.49 -7.07 11.07
N LYS A 319 19.73 -6.85 11.50
CA LYS A 319 20.92 -7.43 10.87
C LYS A 319 20.88 -8.95 10.83
N LYS A 320 20.53 -9.59 11.95
CA LYS A 320 20.46 -11.06 12.04
C LYS A 320 19.39 -11.64 11.10
N TRP A 321 18.26 -10.96 10.95
CA TRP A 321 17.12 -11.47 10.19
C TRP A 321 17.08 -11.00 8.74
N LEU A 322 17.93 -10.05 8.34
CA LEU A 322 17.94 -9.52 6.97
C LEU A 322 18.12 -10.62 5.91
N TRP A 323 19.09 -11.52 6.10
CA TRP A 323 19.34 -12.63 5.18
C TRP A 323 18.20 -13.66 5.13
N PRO A 324 17.73 -14.24 6.24
CA PRO A 324 16.57 -15.12 6.21
C PRO A 324 15.35 -14.48 5.55
N MET A 325 15.13 -13.18 5.77
CA MET A 325 14.01 -12.43 5.20
C MET A 325 14.19 -12.16 3.71
N ALA A 326 15.39 -11.83 3.25
CA ALA A 326 15.68 -11.69 1.83
C ALA A 326 15.48 -13.00 1.07
N LEU A 327 15.93 -14.12 1.65
CA LEU A 327 15.75 -15.45 1.05
C LEU A 327 14.28 -15.88 1.06
N SER A 328 13.52 -15.56 2.11
CA SER A 328 12.09 -15.89 2.16
C SER A 328 11.26 -15.10 1.14
N LEU A 329 11.72 -13.92 0.72
CA LEU A 329 11.07 -13.13 -0.33
C LEU A 329 11.43 -13.65 -1.72
N THR A 330 12.64 -14.19 -1.91
CA THR A 330 13.16 -14.55 -3.23
C THR A 330 12.94 -16.03 -3.59
N LEU A 331 13.24 -16.95 -2.67
CA LEU A 331 13.16 -18.39 -2.96
C LEU A 331 11.76 -18.86 -3.36
N PRO A 332 10.66 -18.38 -2.72
CA PRO A 332 9.32 -18.82 -3.11
C PRO A 332 8.90 -18.37 -4.52
N CYS A 333 9.55 -17.38 -5.13
CA CYS A 333 9.30 -17.05 -6.54
C CYS A 333 9.54 -18.27 -7.47
N ALA A 334 10.36 -19.23 -7.04
CA ALA A 334 10.56 -20.49 -7.76
C ALA A 334 9.25 -21.29 -7.94
N PHE A 335 8.27 -21.14 -7.05
CA PHE A 335 6.98 -21.80 -7.23
C PHE A 335 6.26 -21.35 -8.50
N TYR A 336 6.41 -20.10 -8.91
CA TYR A 336 5.83 -19.64 -10.18
C TYR A 336 6.47 -20.33 -11.39
N CYS A 337 7.79 -20.63 -11.35
CA CYS A 337 8.43 -21.44 -12.37
C CYS A 337 7.86 -22.87 -12.40
N VAL A 338 7.70 -23.48 -11.22
CA VAL A 338 7.10 -24.82 -11.11
C VAL A 338 5.66 -24.82 -11.63
N LEU A 339 4.86 -23.84 -11.25
CA LEU A 339 3.47 -23.71 -11.71
C LEU A 339 3.39 -23.50 -13.22
N ALA A 340 4.29 -22.70 -13.81
CA ALA A 340 4.30 -22.44 -15.25
C ALA A 340 4.78 -23.66 -16.07
N MET A 341 5.77 -24.43 -15.56
CA MET A 341 6.28 -25.62 -16.26
C MET A 341 5.33 -26.81 -16.16
N TRP A 342 4.76 -27.07 -14.96
CA TRP A 342 3.97 -28.27 -14.71
C TRP A 342 2.46 -28.05 -14.92
N GLN A 343 2.00 -26.81 -14.87
CA GLN A 343 0.58 -26.45 -15.00
C GLN A 343 -0.35 -27.40 -14.21
N PRO A 344 -0.15 -27.56 -12.89
CA PRO A 344 -0.92 -28.50 -12.10
C PRO A 344 -2.41 -28.15 -12.13
N GLN A 345 -3.27 -29.20 -12.09
CA GLN A 345 -4.72 -29.01 -12.01
C GLN A 345 -5.21 -28.96 -10.55
N ASN A 346 -4.38 -29.46 -9.62
CA ASN A 346 -4.77 -29.52 -8.23
C ASN A 346 -4.78 -28.11 -7.61
N PHE A 347 -6.00 -27.64 -7.30
CA PHE A 347 -6.21 -26.32 -6.72
C PHE A 347 -5.54 -26.13 -5.36
N ILE A 348 -5.44 -27.21 -4.55
CA ILE A 348 -4.77 -27.16 -3.23
C ILE A 348 -3.28 -26.93 -3.42
N PHE A 349 -2.65 -27.59 -4.42
CA PHE A 349 -1.24 -27.39 -4.72
C PHE A 349 -0.96 -25.93 -5.16
N ILE A 350 -1.79 -25.38 -6.05
CA ILE A 350 -1.67 -23.98 -6.48
C ILE A 350 -1.84 -23.03 -5.30
N SER A 351 -2.87 -23.26 -4.47
CA SER A 351 -3.14 -22.44 -3.28
C SER A 351 -1.99 -22.50 -2.26
N SER A 352 -1.37 -23.68 -2.09
CA SER A 352 -0.22 -23.84 -1.19
C SER A 352 1.02 -23.11 -1.69
N ALA A 353 1.27 -23.14 -3.01
CA ALA A 353 2.37 -22.40 -3.63
C ALA A 353 2.22 -20.87 -3.40
N ILE A 354 1.01 -20.34 -3.62
CA ILE A 354 0.69 -18.93 -3.37
C ILE A 354 0.78 -18.60 -1.87
N PHE A 355 0.33 -19.51 -0.98
CA PHE A 355 0.45 -19.32 0.46
C PHE A 355 1.91 -19.16 0.88
N ILE A 356 2.79 -20.04 0.41
CA ILE A 356 4.22 -20.02 0.78
C ILE A 356 4.88 -18.75 0.23
N GLU A 357 4.56 -18.38 -0.98
CA GLU A 357 5.10 -17.17 -1.60
C GLU A 357 4.63 -15.91 -0.86
N GLN A 358 3.35 -15.77 -0.58
CA GLN A 358 2.80 -14.61 0.12
C GLN A 358 3.25 -14.53 1.59
N PHE A 359 3.44 -15.69 2.24
CA PHE A 359 4.06 -15.74 3.57
C PHE A 359 5.51 -15.25 3.52
N GLY A 360 6.28 -15.76 2.57
CA GLY A 360 7.67 -15.34 2.35
C GLY A 360 7.78 -13.85 2.04
N TYR A 361 6.87 -13.34 1.23
CA TYR A 361 6.76 -11.91 0.95
C TYR A 361 6.47 -11.11 2.22
N GLY A 362 5.47 -11.46 3.00
CA GLY A 362 5.13 -10.75 4.25
C GLY A 362 6.29 -10.73 5.25
N PHE A 363 6.98 -11.88 5.38
CA PHE A 363 8.14 -12.02 6.25
C PHE A 363 9.32 -11.17 5.76
N GLY A 364 9.64 -11.24 4.48
CA GLY A 364 10.75 -10.50 3.88
C GLY A 364 10.51 -8.99 3.78
N PHE A 365 9.27 -8.59 3.55
CA PHE A 365 8.88 -7.17 3.50
C PHE A 365 9.08 -6.47 4.85
N THR A 366 9.01 -7.19 5.96
CA THR A 366 9.26 -6.64 7.30
C THR A 366 10.68 -6.09 7.43
N ALA A 367 11.69 -6.81 6.92
CA ALA A 367 13.07 -6.31 6.91
C ALA A 367 13.23 -5.07 6.03
N TYR A 368 12.55 -5.04 4.88
CA TYR A 368 12.57 -3.89 3.97
C TYR A 368 12.00 -2.63 4.64
N MET A 369 10.84 -2.74 5.29
CA MET A 369 10.23 -1.63 6.01
C MET A 369 11.13 -1.11 7.14
N LEU A 370 11.72 -2.03 7.90
CA LEU A 370 12.59 -1.65 9.02
C LEU A 370 13.91 -1.03 8.54
N TYR A 371 14.45 -1.50 7.40
CA TYR A 371 15.61 -0.87 6.78
C TYR A 371 15.32 0.58 6.35
N MET A 372 14.15 0.84 5.78
CA MET A 372 13.74 2.21 5.43
C MET A 372 13.62 3.10 6.68
N MET A 373 13.09 2.56 7.77
CA MET A 373 13.02 3.28 9.06
C MET A 373 14.41 3.57 9.61
N TYR A 374 15.31 2.58 9.56
CA TYR A 374 16.72 2.72 9.95
C TYR A 374 17.43 3.81 9.15
N PHE A 375 17.30 3.75 7.81
CA PHE A 375 17.93 4.75 6.94
C PHE A 375 17.34 6.15 7.13
N SER A 376 16.09 6.25 7.55
CA SER A 376 15.40 7.53 7.78
C SER A 376 15.82 8.23 9.07
N GLU A 377 16.52 7.58 10.00
CA GLU A 377 16.90 8.16 11.30
C GLU A 377 17.65 9.48 11.15
N GLY A 378 17.40 10.43 12.09
CA GLY A 378 17.97 11.76 12.13
C GLY A 378 16.91 12.84 12.35
N GLU A 379 17.30 14.10 12.17
CA GLU A 379 16.45 15.28 12.46
C GLU A 379 15.13 15.29 11.68
N PHE A 380 15.14 14.87 10.39
CA PHE A 380 13.97 14.84 9.51
C PHE A 380 13.40 13.41 9.32
N LYS A 381 13.41 12.57 10.37
CA LYS A 381 13.08 11.14 10.30
C LYS A 381 11.78 10.86 9.54
N THR A 382 10.69 11.54 9.87
CA THR A 382 9.37 11.32 9.24
C THR A 382 9.38 11.66 7.76
N SER A 383 9.97 12.80 7.40
CA SER A 383 10.03 13.25 6.00
C SER A 383 10.98 12.39 5.17
N HIS A 384 12.11 11.97 5.73
CA HIS A 384 13.02 11.03 5.07
C HIS A 384 12.36 9.66 4.87
N TYR A 385 11.57 9.19 5.83
CA TYR A 385 10.80 7.96 5.67
C TYR A 385 9.76 8.07 4.57
N ALA A 386 9.08 9.22 4.45
CA ALA A 386 8.15 9.48 3.35
C ALA A 386 8.85 9.44 1.98
N ILE A 387 10.08 9.95 1.87
CA ILE A 387 10.89 9.83 0.64
C ILE A 387 11.23 8.36 0.37
N CYS A 388 11.63 7.58 1.38
CA CYS A 388 11.89 6.14 1.23
C CYS A 388 10.66 5.40 0.72
N THR A 389 9.47 5.70 1.24
CA THR A 389 8.21 5.06 0.77
C THR A 389 7.83 5.48 -0.65
N ALA A 390 8.19 6.70 -1.09
CA ALA A 390 8.06 7.11 -2.48
C ALA A 390 8.98 6.28 -3.41
N PHE A 391 10.24 6.05 -3.01
CA PHE A 391 11.14 5.14 -3.74
C PHE A 391 10.65 3.69 -3.73
N MET A 392 10.04 3.24 -2.64
CA MET A 392 9.38 1.93 -2.58
C MET A 392 8.26 1.81 -3.62
N ALA A 393 7.39 2.81 -3.73
CA ALA A 393 6.32 2.80 -4.74
C ALA A 393 6.90 2.85 -6.17
N LEU A 394 7.94 3.65 -6.40
CA LEU A 394 8.62 3.76 -7.68
C LEU A 394 9.31 2.44 -8.09
N SER A 395 9.89 1.70 -7.13
CA SER A 395 10.50 0.39 -7.36
C SER A 395 9.49 -0.70 -7.77
N MET A 396 8.23 -0.55 -7.40
CA MET A 396 7.15 -1.43 -7.86
C MET A 396 6.59 -0.97 -9.22
N MET A 397 6.50 0.33 -9.43
CA MET A 397 5.93 0.92 -10.64
C MET A 397 6.77 0.58 -11.88
N ILE A 398 8.07 0.91 -11.87
CA ILE A 398 8.93 0.83 -13.06
C ILE A 398 9.06 -0.61 -13.58
N PRO A 399 9.48 -1.62 -12.78
CA PRO A 399 9.58 -2.98 -13.30
C PRO A 399 8.22 -3.55 -13.72
N GLY A 400 7.17 -3.27 -12.95
CA GLY A 400 5.81 -3.72 -13.24
C GLY A 400 5.28 -3.24 -14.60
N MET A 401 5.62 -2.00 -15.02
CA MET A 401 5.22 -1.45 -16.32
C MET A 401 5.78 -2.26 -17.51
N PHE A 402 6.99 -2.77 -17.37
CA PHE A 402 7.65 -3.49 -18.47
C PHE A 402 7.42 -5.00 -18.42
N ALA A 403 6.88 -5.52 -17.31
CA ALA A 403 6.68 -6.95 -17.11
C ALA A 403 5.82 -7.59 -18.21
N GLY A 404 4.76 -6.91 -18.65
CA GLY A 404 3.87 -7.38 -19.72
C GLY A 404 4.58 -7.53 -21.06
N TYR A 405 5.35 -6.50 -21.48
CA TYR A 405 6.14 -6.56 -22.72
C TYR A 405 7.13 -7.71 -22.73
N ILE A 406 7.80 -7.93 -21.59
CA ILE A 406 8.76 -9.02 -21.45
C ILE A 406 8.02 -10.36 -21.53
N GLN A 407 6.92 -10.51 -20.83
CA GLN A 407 6.14 -11.74 -20.83
C GLN A 407 5.60 -12.07 -22.22
N GLU A 408 5.07 -11.09 -22.96
CA GLU A 408 4.59 -11.28 -24.35
C GLU A 408 5.71 -11.74 -25.29
N ALA A 409 6.95 -11.24 -25.08
CA ALA A 409 8.09 -11.60 -25.88
C ALA A 409 8.63 -13.02 -25.61
N ILE A 410 8.62 -13.48 -24.34
CA ILE A 410 9.30 -14.71 -23.93
C ILE A 410 8.39 -15.79 -23.34
N GLY A 411 7.10 -15.49 -23.11
CA GLY A 411 6.10 -16.38 -22.51
C GLY A 411 6.26 -16.52 -20.98
N TYR A 412 5.22 -17.09 -20.32
CA TYR A 412 5.17 -17.16 -18.85
C TYR A 412 6.33 -17.96 -18.23
N THR A 413 6.68 -19.11 -18.81
CA THR A 413 7.74 -19.96 -18.25
C THR A 413 9.08 -19.24 -18.21
N ASN A 414 9.51 -18.66 -19.35
CA ASN A 414 10.78 -17.93 -19.40
C ASN A 414 10.72 -16.63 -18.59
N PHE A 415 9.57 -15.98 -18.52
CA PHE A 415 9.37 -14.82 -17.67
C PHE A 415 9.64 -15.13 -16.20
N PHE A 416 9.09 -16.24 -15.66
CA PHE A 416 9.36 -16.60 -14.27
C PHE A 416 10.80 -17.06 -14.03
N TRP A 417 11.47 -17.67 -15.01
CA TRP A 417 12.91 -17.92 -14.93
C TRP A 417 13.71 -16.62 -14.86
N MET A 418 13.32 -15.60 -15.64
CA MET A 418 13.92 -14.27 -15.54
C MET A 418 13.68 -13.64 -14.17
N VAL A 419 12.49 -13.81 -13.57
CA VAL A 419 12.20 -13.36 -12.20
C VAL A 419 13.16 -14.00 -11.19
N ILE A 420 13.47 -15.30 -11.34
CA ILE A 420 14.49 -15.97 -10.54
C ILE A 420 15.87 -15.34 -10.74
N ALA A 421 16.24 -15.01 -11.96
CA ALA A 421 17.49 -14.27 -12.23
C ALA A 421 17.51 -12.90 -11.54
N CYS A 422 16.37 -12.20 -11.48
CA CYS A 422 16.25 -10.93 -10.75
C CYS A 422 16.48 -11.09 -9.23
N CYS A 423 16.31 -12.28 -8.64
CA CYS A 423 16.63 -12.54 -7.24
C CYS A 423 18.12 -12.32 -6.92
N ILE A 424 19.01 -12.45 -7.93
CA ILE A 424 20.44 -12.13 -7.78
C ILE A 424 20.62 -10.67 -7.38
N ALA A 425 19.83 -9.75 -7.95
CA ALA A 425 19.90 -8.33 -7.58
C ALA A 425 19.52 -8.12 -6.10
N THR A 426 18.48 -8.81 -5.61
CA THR A 426 18.10 -8.78 -4.18
C THR A 426 19.26 -9.27 -3.29
N VAL A 427 19.92 -10.37 -3.66
CA VAL A 427 21.07 -10.91 -2.92
C VAL A 427 22.22 -9.90 -2.88
N ILE A 428 22.56 -9.32 -4.02
CA ILE A 428 23.66 -8.32 -4.13
C ILE A 428 23.40 -7.12 -3.21
N VAL A 429 22.19 -6.51 -3.29
CA VAL A 429 21.90 -5.32 -2.48
C VAL A 429 21.79 -5.66 -0.99
N THR A 430 21.38 -6.88 -0.65
CA THR A 430 21.35 -7.37 0.73
C THR A 430 22.76 -7.46 1.32
N VAL A 431 23.79 -7.91 0.55
CA VAL A 431 25.18 -7.89 0.99
C VAL A 431 25.65 -6.48 1.38
N PHE A 432 25.32 -5.48 0.54
CA PHE A 432 25.70 -4.10 0.80
C PHE A 432 24.95 -3.49 1.99
N ALA A 433 23.68 -3.81 2.17
CA ALA A 433 22.89 -3.34 3.29
C ALA A 433 23.35 -3.98 4.62
N ASP A 434 23.57 -5.28 4.65
CA ASP A 434 23.98 -6.05 5.84
C ASP A 434 25.26 -5.50 6.49
N ARG A 435 26.25 -5.12 5.67
CA ARG A 435 27.51 -4.55 6.15
C ARG A 435 27.36 -3.23 6.91
N ARG A 436 26.23 -2.54 6.79
CA ARG A 436 26.01 -1.18 7.26
C ARG A 436 24.97 -1.04 8.36
N ILE A 437 24.20 -2.09 8.59
CA ILE A 437 23.19 -2.10 9.65
C ILE A 437 23.84 -2.32 10.99
N ASP A 438 23.46 -1.48 11.97
CA ASP A 438 23.85 -1.66 13.36
C ASP A 438 23.31 -3.01 13.89
N PRO A 439 24.17 -3.88 14.47
CA PRO A 439 23.74 -5.17 15.00
C PRO A 439 22.65 -5.11 16.07
N GLU A 440 22.56 -4.01 16.80
CA GLU A 440 21.58 -3.84 17.89
C GLU A 440 20.25 -3.21 17.40
N TYR A 441 20.20 -2.70 16.16
CA TYR A 441 19.00 -2.05 15.66
C TYR A 441 17.83 -3.03 15.56
N GLY A 442 16.72 -2.63 16.18
CA GLY A 442 15.47 -3.42 16.17
C GLY A 442 15.39 -4.49 17.27
N LYS A 443 16.41 -4.71 18.08
CA LYS A 443 16.32 -5.55 19.29
C LYS A 443 15.60 -4.82 20.41
N LYS A 444 14.86 -5.61 21.22
CA LYS A 444 14.35 -5.18 22.52
C LYS A 444 15.43 -5.27 23.56
#